data_440df2d21c4443c859f4a0794df9ccb4
#
_entry.id   440df2d21c4443c859f4a0794df9ccb4
#
_cell.length_a   1.000
_cell.length_b   1.000
_cell.length_c   1.000
_cell.angle_alpha   90.00
_cell.angle_beta   90.00
_cell.angle_gamma   90.00
#
_symmetry.space_group_name_H-M   'P 1'
#
loop_
_entity.id
_entity.type
_entity.pdbx_description
1 polymer ?
#
loop_
_entity_poly.entity_id
_entity_poly.type
_entity_poly.pdbx_seq_one_letter_code
_entity_poly.pdbx_strand_id
1 'polypeptide(L)'
;IKLEIDLSDEGSIKMLDAYARFVPNDTWNVTLGQMRVPFTIDAHRSPHQQYFANRSFIAKQVGNVRDVGATGAFSLKEGLPLKLEGGLFNGSGLTNQKEWHNTLNYSVKLQLMPWKNYNLTLSTQKIHPDKISIYMYDIGTYYEFDNWHIEAEYLYKTYAKNSFDDVHAFNAFVNYDLFIKKGLFRKISFLGRYDSMGDHSNGNADEDGKLYITDYSRQRVTGGVTLSFGKAFQADLRLNYEKYFYDKLSLAKESEQDKFVMELMVRF
;
A
#
# COMPACT_ATOMS: atom_id res chain seq x y z
N ILE A 1 4.76 -0.81 -21.87
CA ILE A 1 3.91 -1.92 -21.44
C ILE A 1 4.53 -2.52 -20.20
N LYS A 2 3.73 -2.81 -19.19
CA LYS A 2 4.13 -3.58 -18.00
C LYS A 2 3.21 -4.78 -17.83
N LEU A 3 3.80 -5.93 -17.54
CA LEU A 3 3.12 -7.13 -17.08
C LEU A 3 3.77 -7.59 -15.77
N GLU A 4 2.98 -7.83 -14.75
CA GLU A 4 3.42 -8.38 -13.45
C GLU A 4 2.48 -9.51 -13.05
N ILE A 5 3.05 -10.67 -12.71
CA ILE A 5 2.31 -11.90 -12.40
C ILE A 5 2.74 -12.36 -11.01
N ASP A 6 1.79 -12.82 -10.21
CA ASP A 6 2.01 -13.55 -8.96
C ASP A 6 1.81 -15.04 -9.23
N LEU A 7 2.85 -15.83 -8.91
CA LEU A 7 2.86 -17.28 -9.06
C LEU A 7 2.63 -18.03 -7.76
N SER A 8 2.51 -17.31 -6.64
CA SER A 8 2.51 -17.89 -5.29
C SER A 8 1.14 -17.94 -4.61
N ASP A 9 0.08 -17.50 -5.28
CA ASP A 9 -1.25 -17.40 -4.66
C ASP A 9 -1.96 -18.76 -4.64
N GLU A 10 -1.62 -19.58 -3.63
CA GLU A 10 -2.24 -20.90 -3.35
C GLU A 10 -2.36 -21.82 -4.58
N GLY A 11 -1.35 -21.79 -5.46
CA GLY A 11 -1.32 -22.59 -6.68
C GLY A 11 -2.07 -21.98 -7.87
N SER A 12 -2.61 -20.77 -7.75
CA SER A 12 -3.20 -20.02 -8.84
C SER A 12 -2.27 -18.92 -9.37
N ILE A 13 -2.31 -18.66 -10.67
CA ILE A 13 -1.59 -17.55 -11.30
C ILE A 13 -2.48 -16.32 -11.26
N LYS A 14 -2.00 -15.25 -10.62
CA LYS A 14 -2.71 -13.96 -10.57
C LYS A 14 -1.97 -12.91 -11.39
N MET A 15 -2.65 -12.31 -12.36
CA MET A 15 -2.13 -11.14 -13.05
C MET A 15 -2.29 -9.90 -12.15
N LEU A 16 -1.17 -9.33 -11.72
CA LEU A 16 -1.17 -8.17 -10.84
C LEU A 16 -1.28 -6.85 -11.63
N ASP A 17 -0.37 -6.62 -12.55
CA ASP A 17 -0.35 -5.44 -13.40
C ASP A 17 -0.36 -5.85 -14.87
N ALA A 18 -1.24 -5.23 -15.66
CA ALA A 18 -1.30 -5.37 -17.10
C ALA A 18 -1.77 -4.05 -17.70
N TYR A 19 -0.82 -3.19 -18.03
CA TYR A 19 -1.14 -1.87 -18.55
C TYR A 19 -0.19 -1.38 -19.64
N ALA A 20 -0.69 -0.43 -20.43
CA ALA A 20 0.10 0.39 -21.33
C ALA A 20 0.20 1.81 -20.75
N ARG A 21 1.40 2.38 -20.82
CA ARG A 21 1.66 3.77 -20.43
C ARG A 21 2.20 4.56 -21.61
N PHE A 22 1.55 5.66 -21.91
CA PHE A 22 1.97 6.63 -22.88
C PHE A 22 2.62 7.83 -22.17
N VAL A 23 3.84 8.16 -22.56
CA VAL A 23 4.66 9.23 -21.95
C VAL A 23 5.09 10.18 -23.06
N PRO A 24 4.28 11.21 -23.38
CA PRO A 24 4.59 12.16 -24.45
C PRO A 24 5.78 13.07 -24.11
N ASN A 25 5.98 13.33 -22.81
CA ASN A 25 7.09 14.13 -22.30
C ASN A 25 7.31 13.83 -20.81
N ASP A 26 8.28 14.46 -20.19
CA ASP A 26 8.63 14.27 -18.78
C ASP A 26 7.59 14.77 -17.77
N THR A 27 6.65 15.58 -18.23
CA THR A 27 5.63 16.25 -17.40
C THR A 27 4.35 15.44 -17.32
N TRP A 28 3.93 14.79 -18.42
CA TRP A 28 2.64 14.11 -18.53
C TRP A 28 2.80 12.64 -18.88
N ASN A 29 1.96 11.82 -18.28
CA ASN A 29 1.73 10.47 -18.78
C ASN A 29 0.29 10.04 -18.58
N VAL A 30 -0.14 9.07 -19.40
CA VAL A 30 -1.45 8.41 -19.33
C VAL A 30 -1.22 6.92 -19.27
N THR A 31 -1.91 6.25 -18.35
CA THR A 31 -1.83 4.79 -18.20
C THR A 31 -3.21 4.18 -18.34
N LEU A 32 -3.31 3.08 -19.07
CA LEU A 32 -4.57 2.36 -19.34
C LEU A 32 -4.37 0.87 -19.07
N GLY A 33 -5.28 0.28 -18.33
CA GLY A 33 -5.29 -1.16 -18.00
C GLY A 33 -5.38 -1.43 -16.52
N GLN A 34 -4.95 -2.63 -16.11
CA GLN A 34 -4.90 -3.03 -14.71
C GLN A 34 -3.61 -2.54 -14.05
N MET A 35 -3.74 -1.74 -13.01
CA MET A 35 -2.62 -1.07 -12.37
C MET A 35 -2.86 -0.85 -10.88
N ARG A 36 -1.81 -0.45 -10.17
CA ARG A 36 -1.96 0.08 -8.82
C ARG A 36 -2.71 1.39 -8.87
N VAL A 37 -3.71 1.49 -8.01
CA VAL A 37 -4.49 2.71 -7.84
C VAL A 37 -3.58 3.78 -7.21
N PRO A 38 -3.59 5.04 -7.68
CA PRO A 38 -2.79 6.12 -7.10
C PRO A 38 -3.38 6.55 -5.75
N PHE A 39 -3.12 5.75 -4.72
CA PHE A 39 -3.63 5.92 -3.38
C PHE A 39 -2.57 5.48 -2.37
N THR A 40 -2.44 6.20 -1.25
CA THR A 40 -1.50 6.01 -0.13
C THR A 40 -0.01 5.96 -0.55
N ILE A 41 0.91 5.89 0.40
CA ILE A 41 2.34 5.69 0.15
C ILE A 41 2.65 4.19 0.07
N ASP A 42 2.31 3.43 1.12
CA ASP A 42 2.71 2.03 1.23
C ASP A 42 2.00 1.13 0.22
N ALA A 43 0.70 1.34 -0.07
CA ALA A 43 -0.01 0.57 -1.09
C ALA A 43 0.55 0.77 -2.49
N HIS A 44 1.01 1.99 -2.81
CA HIS A 44 1.56 2.32 -4.12
C HIS A 44 3.02 1.88 -4.30
N ARG A 45 3.74 1.59 -3.21
CA ARG A 45 5.12 1.11 -3.22
C ARG A 45 5.22 -0.29 -3.85
N SER A 46 6.15 -0.48 -4.77
CA SER A 46 6.35 -1.79 -5.40
C SER A 46 6.99 -2.81 -4.42
N PRO A 47 6.82 -4.13 -4.61
CA PRO A 47 7.32 -5.14 -3.67
C PRO A 47 8.81 -5.02 -3.35
N HIS A 48 9.63 -4.71 -4.36
CA HIS A 48 11.07 -4.56 -4.20
C HIS A 48 11.49 -3.27 -3.46
N GLN A 49 10.58 -2.32 -3.28
CA GLN A 49 10.79 -1.08 -2.53
C GLN A 49 10.21 -1.13 -1.12
N GLN A 50 9.60 -2.23 -0.74
CA GLN A 50 9.07 -2.41 0.59
C GLN A 50 10.19 -2.51 1.63
N TYR A 51 9.97 -1.90 2.78
CA TYR A 51 10.89 -2.00 3.93
C TYR A 51 10.67 -3.29 4.70
N PHE A 52 9.43 -3.69 4.91
CA PHE A 52 9.01 -4.86 5.68
C PHE A 52 8.52 -5.97 4.77
N ALA A 53 8.59 -7.22 5.23
CA ALA A 53 8.04 -8.38 4.51
C ALA A 53 6.51 -8.27 4.34
N ASN A 54 5.81 -7.79 5.37
CA ASN A 54 4.38 -7.51 5.30
C ASN A 54 4.11 -6.02 5.18
N ARG A 55 3.09 -5.65 4.37
CA ARG A 55 2.60 -4.28 4.25
C ARG A 55 1.94 -3.79 5.54
N SER A 56 1.77 -2.47 5.65
CA SER A 56 0.95 -1.85 6.70
C SER A 56 -0.52 -2.27 6.60
N PHE A 57 -1.29 -2.06 7.67
CA PHE A 57 -2.74 -2.26 7.64
C PHE A 57 -3.42 -1.31 6.66
N ILE A 58 -2.93 -0.08 6.51
CA ILE A 58 -3.42 0.86 5.50
C ILE A 58 -3.36 0.23 4.11
N ALA A 59 -2.24 -0.37 3.74
CA ALA A 59 -2.03 -0.91 2.41
C ALA A 59 -2.66 -2.29 2.16
N LYS A 60 -2.87 -3.09 3.22
CA LYS A 60 -3.32 -4.48 3.06
C LYS A 60 -4.79 -4.69 3.36
N GLN A 61 -5.32 -4.03 4.40
CA GLN A 61 -6.68 -4.26 4.88
C GLN A 61 -7.63 -3.11 4.58
N VAL A 62 -7.23 -1.86 4.82
CA VAL A 62 -8.14 -0.72 4.81
C VAL A 62 -8.24 -0.07 3.44
N GLY A 63 -7.12 0.05 2.72
CA GLY A 63 -7.05 0.67 1.39
C GLY A 63 -7.30 -0.30 0.23
N ASN A 64 -7.49 0.24 -0.97
CA ASN A 64 -7.58 -0.54 -2.20
C ASN A 64 -6.26 -0.40 -3.00
N VAL A 65 -5.76 -1.51 -3.52
CA VAL A 65 -4.39 -1.56 -4.07
C VAL A 65 -4.36 -1.54 -5.59
N ARG A 66 -5.24 -2.29 -6.26
CA ARG A 66 -5.23 -2.42 -7.74
C ARG A 66 -6.64 -2.45 -8.31
N ASP A 67 -6.76 -1.92 -9.53
CA ASP A 67 -8.01 -1.95 -10.29
C ASP A 67 -7.73 -1.77 -11.78
N VAL A 68 -8.74 -1.98 -12.62
CA VAL A 68 -8.71 -1.72 -14.07
C VAL A 68 -9.27 -0.34 -14.34
N GLY A 69 -8.54 0.47 -15.10
CA GLY A 69 -8.98 1.83 -15.38
C GLY A 69 -8.00 2.64 -16.21
N ALA A 70 -8.15 3.95 -16.11
CA ALA A 70 -7.33 4.95 -16.78
C ALA A 70 -6.82 5.96 -15.76
N THR A 71 -5.52 6.28 -15.80
CA THR A 71 -4.92 7.34 -14.99
C THR A 71 -4.18 8.35 -15.84
N GLY A 72 -4.21 9.61 -15.40
CA GLY A 72 -3.33 10.66 -15.88
C GLY A 72 -2.40 11.10 -14.76
N ALA A 73 -1.15 11.37 -15.08
CA ALA A 73 -0.19 11.92 -14.13
C ALA A 73 0.48 13.17 -14.69
N PHE A 74 0.65 14.14 -13.81
CA PHE A 74 1.38 15.39 -14.06
C PHE A 74 2.52 15.51 -13.06
N SER A 75 3.72 15.84 -13.54
CA SER A 75 4.91 15.99 -12.70
C SER A 75 5.59 17.33 -12.99
N LEU A 76 5.85 18.11 -11.95
CA LEU A 76 6.63 19.34 -12.00
C LEU A 76 7.93 19.10 -11.22
N LYS A 77 9.07 19.39 -11.84
CA LYS A 77 10.42 19.18 -11.26
C LYS A 77 11.06 20.47 -10.75
N GLU A 78 10.63 21.61 -11.30
CA GLU A 78 11.17 22.94 -10.99
C GLU A 78 10.23 23.75 -10.12
N GLY A 79 10.74 24.67 -9.34
CA GLY A 79 9.98 25.45 -8.37
C GLY A 79 9.62 24.62 -7.14
N LEU A 80 8.34 24.35 -6.93
CA LEU A 80 7.86 23.38 -5.94
C LEU A 80 7.68 22.02 -6.62
N PRO A 81 8.59 21.07 -6.47
CA PRO A 81 8.45 19.77 -7.10
C PRO A 81 7.19 19.06 -6.59
N LEU A 82 6.35 18.63 -7.53
CA LEU A 82 5.11 17.93 -7.22
C LEU A 82 4.82 16.84 -8.26
N LYS A 83 4.03 15.85 -7.84
CA LYS A 83 3.41 14.87 -8.72
C LYS A 83 1.94 14.76 -8.36
N LEU A 84 1.07 15.01 -9.33
CA LEU A 84 -0.36 14.77 -9.24
C LEU A 84 -0.71 13.58 -10.14
N GLU A 85 -1.39 12.59 -9.60
CA GLU A 85 -1.86 11.42 -10.33
C GLU A 85 -3.32 11.18 -9.98
N GLY A 86 -4.17 11.01 -10.98
CA GLY A 86 -5.59 10.76 -10.80
C GLY A 86 -6.15 9.85 -11.86
N GLY A 87 -7.21 9.11 -11.54
CA GLY A 87 -7.81 8.17 -12.47
C GLY A 87 -9.21 7.73 -12.13
N LEU A 88 -9.82 7.10 -13.12
CA LEU A 88 -11.14 6.47 -13.05
C LEU A 88 -10.98 4.96 -13.24
N PHE A 89 -11.71 4.20 -12.46
CA PHE A 89 -11.61 2.76 -12.37
C PHE A 89 -12.97 2.08 -12.41
N ASN A 90 -13.00 0.81 -12.82
CA ASN A 90 -14.24 0.05 -12.91
C ASN A 90 -14.73 -0.48 -11.55
N GLY A 91 -13.86 -0.56 -10.53
CA GLY A 91 -14.22 -0.92 -9.17
C GLY A 91 -14.22 -2.41 -8.85
N SER A 92 -13.88 -3.27 -9.80
CA SER A 92 -13.86 -4.72 -9.60
C SER A 92 -12.61 -5.24 -8.88
N GLY A 93 -11.58 -4.40 -8.70
CA GLY A 93 -10.31 -4.82 -8.13
C GLY A 93 -9.58 -5.86 -8.98
N LEU A 94 -8.89 -6.83 -8.33
CA LEU A 94 -8.12 -7.87 -9.01
C LEU A 94 -8.94 -9.10 -9.42
N THR A 95 -10.06 -9.36 -8.77
CA THR A 95 -10.69 -10.70 -8.80
C THR A 95 -11.95 -10.79 -9.64
N ASN A 96 -12.70 -9.72 -9.78
CA ASN A 96 -14.02 -9.73 -10.43
C ASN A 96 -14.06 -8.81 -11.66
N GLN A 97 -13.06 -8.90 -12.53
CA GLN A 97 -12.94 -8.04 -13.72
C GLN A 97 -14.11 -8.14 -14.71
N LYS A 98 -14.91 -9.20 -14.59
CA LYS A 98 -16.11 -9.41 -15.41
C LYS A 98 -17.36 -8.76 -14.82
N GLU A 99 -17.32 -8.35 -13.57
CA GLU A 99 -18.43 -7.67 -12.91
C GLU A 99 -18.29 -6.16 -13.11
N TRP A 100 -19.31 -5.59 -13.71
CA TRP A 100 -19.40 -4.16 -13.92
C TRP A 100 -20.27 -3.54 -12.83
N HIS A 101 -19.65 -2.70 -12.00
CA HIS A 101 -20.41 -1.91 -11.05
C HIS A 101 -20.91 -0.64 -11.74
N ASN A 102 -22.19 -0.30 -11.54
CA ASN A 102 -22.86 0.84 -12.19
C ASN A 102 -22.34 2.23 -11.74
N THR A 103 -21.19 2.30 -11.10
CA THR A 103 -20.60 3.53 -10.59
C THR A 103 -19.10 3.57 -10.92
N LEU A 104 -18.64 4.71 -11.43
CA LEU A 104 -17.22 4.94 -11.57
C LEU A 104 -16.58 5.15 -10.20
N ASN A 105 -15.49 4.43 -9.97
CA ASN A 105 -14.57 4.68 -8.89
C ASN A 105 -13.52 5.68 -9.31
N TYR A 106 -13.00 6.46 -8.38
CA TYR A 106 -11.91 7.39 -8.66
C TYR A 106 -10.84 7.31 -7.57
N SER A 107 -9.65 7.71 -7.96
CA SER A 107 -8.56 7.95 -7.02
C SER A 107 -7.73 9.14 -7.47
N VAL A 108 -7.27 9.95 -6.51
CA VAL A 108 -6.38 11.09 -6.75
C VAL A 108 -5.28 11.07 -5.69
N LYS A 109 -4.04 11.29 -6.10
CA LYS A 109 -2.87 11.35 -5.23
C LYS A 109 -2.01 12.54 -5.61
N LEU A 110 -1.74 13.42 -4.66
CA LEU A 110 -0.82 14.54 -4.75
C LEU A 110 0.40 14.25 -3.89
N GLN A 111 1.58 14.35 -4.47
CA GLN A 111 2.85 14.29 -3.76
C GLN A 111 3.56 15.64 -3.90
N LEU A 112 3.94 16.25 -2.78
CA LEU A 112 4.68 17.48 -2.68
C LEU A 112 6.06 17.20 -2.11
N MET A 113 7.09 17.74 -2.73
CA MET A 113 8.48 17.54 -2.34
C MET A 113 9.16 18.91 -2.09
N PRO A 114 8.69 19.69 -1.07
CA PRO A 114 9.11 21.07 -0.84
C PRO A 114 10.60 21.20 -0.49
N TRP A 115 11.20 20.15 0.06
CA TRP A 115 12.61 20.08 0.39
C TRP A 115 13.24 18.78 -0.13
N LYS A 116 14.53 18.79 -0.28
CA LYS A 116 15.28 17.59 -0.64
C LYS A 116 14.97 16.45 0.34
N ASN A 117 14.70 15.27 -0.18
CA ASN A 117 14.43 14.05 0.60
C ASN A 117 13.18 14.08 1.49
N TYR A 118 12.32 15.07 1.35
CA TYR A 118 11.03 15.14 2.04
C TYR A 118 9.88 14.94 1.05
N ASN A 119 8.89 14.20 1.46
CA ASN A 119 7.65 14.00 0.72
C ASN A 119 6.44 14.19 1.63
N LEU A 120 5.46 14.93 1.16
CA LEU A 120 4.12 14.98 1.72
C LEU A 120 3.16 14.43 0.67
N THR A 121 2.40 13.42 1.01
CA THR A 121 1.39 12.79 0.16
C THR A 121 0.00 13.05 0.71
N LEU A 122 -0.90 13.50 -0.15
CA LEU A 122 -2.33 13.60 0.10
C LEU A 122 -3.03 12.74 -0.93
N SER A 123 -3.93 11.87 -0.52
CA SER A 123 -4.67 11.05 -1.45
C SER A 123 -6.12 10.82 -1.06
N THR A 124 -6.97 10.58 -2.04
CA THR A 124 -8.38 10.24 -1.84
C THR A 124 -8.81 9.19 -2.83
N GLN A 125 -9.70 8.31 -2.40
CA GLN A 125 -10.26 7.26 -3.21
C GLN A 125 -11.74 7.06 -2.88
N LYS A 126 -12.57 6.89 -3.92
CA LYS A 126 -13.93 6.37 -3.81
C LYS A 126 -13.98 4.99 -4.45
N ILE A 127 -14.54 4.01 -3.74
CA ILE A 127 -14.89 2.70 -4.27
C ILE A 127 -16.37 2.41 -4.04
N HIS A 128 -16.92 1.49 -4.82
CA HIS A 128 -18.31 1.03 -4.69
C HIS A 128 -18.34 -0.49 -4.89
N PRO A 129 -17.94 -1.25 -3.85
CA PRO A 129 -17.73 -2.70 -4.00
C PRO A 129 -19.00 -3.52 -4.23
N ASP A 130 -20.15 -3.11 -3.68
CA ASP A 130 -21.45 -3.79 -3.89
C ASP A 130 -22.59 -2.75 -3.96
N LYS A 131 -23.17 -2.36 -2.83
CA LYS A 131 -24.34 -1.45 -2.77
C LYS A 131 -24.00 -0.10 -2.14
N ILE A 132 -22.86 0.00 -1.49
CA ILE A 132 -22.46 1.16 -0.68
C ILE A 132 -21.18 1.77 -1.23
N SER A 133 -21.18 3.10 -1.39
CA SER A 133 -19.96 3.85 -1.67
C SER A 133 -19.11 3.99 -0.41
N ILE A 134 -17.83 3.78 -0.54
CA ILE A 134 -16.82 3.95 0.49
C ILE A 134 -15.89 5.06 0.04
N TYR A 135 -15.62 6.02 0.92
CA TYR A 135 -14.71 7.12 0.70
C TYR A 135 -13.51 6.98 1.62
N MET A 136 -12.33 7.18 1.09
CA MET A 136 -11.07 7.09 1.84
C MET A 136 -10.24 8.34 1.58
N TYR A 137 -9.64 8.85 2.63
CA TYR A 137 -8.76 10.02 2.62
C TYR A 137 -7.49 9.66 3.36
N ASP A 138 -6.37 10.00 2.79
CA ASP A 138 -5.07 9.62 3.31
C ASP A 138 -4.12 10.80 3.31
N ILE A 139 -3.33 10.90 4.36
CA ILE A 139 -2.20 11.80 4.49
C ILE A 139 -0.98 11.01 4.94
N GLY A 140 0.08 11.10 4.17
CA GLY A 140 1.33 10.43 4.49
C GLY A 140 2.53 11.34 4.26
N THR A 141 3.59 11.08 4.98
CA THR A 141 4.84 11.84 4.85
C THR A 141 6.03 10.95 5.10
N TYR A 142 7.14 11.23 4.43
CA TYR A 142 8.43 10.66 4.79
C TYR A 142 9.56 11.69 4.68
N TYR A 143 10.63 11.41 5.43
CA TYR A 143 11.86 12.17 5.37
C TYR A 143 13.08 11.24 5.41
N GLU A 144 14.01 11.47 4.50
CA GLU A 144 15.27 10.75 4.40
C GLU A 144 16.44 11.68 4.75
N PHE A 145 17.25 11.31 5.72
CA PHE A 145 18.44 12.06 6.10
C PHE A 145 19.57 11.11 6.51
N ASP A 146 20.75 11.35 6.01
CA ASP A 146 21.91 10.47 6.18
C ASP A 146 21.54 9.00 5.84
N ASN A 147 21.51 8.15 6.86
CA ASN A 147 21.17 6.73 6.76
C ASN A 147 19.77 6.41 7.29
N TRP A 148 18.97 7.42 7.62
CA TRP A 148 17.65 7.25 8.19
C TRP A 148 16.55 7.47 7.16
N HIS A 149 15.51 6.68 7.27
CA HIS A 149 14.19 6.92 6.65
C HIS A 149 13.12 6.87 7.73
N ILE A 150 12.34 7.93 7.85
CA ILE A 150 11.20 8.02 8.78
C ILE A 150 9.96 8.26 7.94
N GLU A 151 8.90 7.48 8.18
CA GLU A 151 7.65 7.58 7.44
C GLU A 151 6.47 7.42 8.39
N ALA A 152 5.41 8.19 8.14
CA ALA A 152 4.13 8.07 8.81
C ALA A 152 2.98 8.29 7.82
N GLU A 153 1.88 7.56 8.01
CA GLU A 153 0.71 7.59 7.15
C GLU A 153 -0.55 7.40 8.01
N TYR A 154 -1.59 8.17 7.71
CA TYR A 154 -2.88 8.09 8.37
C TYR A 154 -3.98 8.05 7.33
N LEU A 155 -4.90 7.12 7.49
CA LEU A 155 -6.03 6.90 6.61
C LEU A 155 -7.35 7.02 7.39
N TYR A 156 -8.26 7.81 6.86
CA TYR A 156 -9.65 7.93 7.29
C TYR A 156 -10.57 7.32 6.22
N LYS A 157 -11.46 6.41 6.64
CA LYS A 157 -12.40 5.71 5.78
C LYS A 157 -13.81 5.89 6.31
N THR A 158 -14.73 6.27 5.43
CA THR A 158 -16.14 6.51 5.78
C THR A 158 -17.07 5.85 4.76
N TYR A 159 -18.29 5.57 5.17
CA TYR A 159 -19.28 4.82 4.40
C TYR A 159 -20.47 5.70 4.09
N ALA A 160 -20.96 5.64 2.85
CA ALA A 160 -22.11 6.42 2.43
C ALA A 160 -23.33 6.14 3.33
N LYS A 161 -24.12 7.18 3.57
CA LYS A 161 -25.36 7.10 4.39
C LYS A 161 -25.11 6.68 5.84
N ASN A 162 -23.89 6.81 6.37
CA ASN A 162 -23.50 6.33 7.70
C ASN A 162 -23.88 4.86 7.92
N SER A 163 -23.72 4.04 6.89
CA SER A 163 -24.10 2.61 6.91
C SER A 163 -23.15 1.74 7.74
N PHE A 164 -22.01 2.29 8.15
CA PHE A 164 -21.03 1.68 9.03
C PHE A 164 -20.24 2.79 9.74
N ASP A 165 -19.61 2.47 10.87
CA ASP A 165 -18.80 3.42 11.63
C ASP A 165 -17.54 3.83 10.85
N ASP A 166 -17.10 5.05 11.07
CA ASP A 166 -15.88 5.56 10.45
C ASP A 166 -14.64 4.81 10.96
N VAL A 167 -13.67 4.62 10.09
CA VAL A 167 -12.48 3.84 10.37
C VAL A 167 -11.23 4.71 10.30
N HIS A 168 -10.39 4.57 11.30
CA HIS A 168 -9.09 5.20 11.37
C HIS A 168 -8.01 4.13 11.29
N ALA A 169 -7.01 4.36 10.43
CA ALA A 169 -5.83 3.52 10.36
C ALA A 169 -4.57 4.38 10.36
N PHE A 170 -3.55 3.90 11.05
CA PHE A 170 -2.28 4.61 11.20
C PHE A 170 -1.11 3.66 10.99
N ASN A 171 -0.06 4.16 10.36
CA ASN A 171 1.21 3.47 10.18
C ASN A 171 2.35 4.46 10.40
N ALA A 172 3.35 4.08 11.19
CA ALA A 172 4.58 4.85 11.28
C ALA A 172 5.77 3.90 11.41
N PHE A 173 6.87 4.21 10.73
CA PHE A 173 8.07 3.40 10.85
C PHE A 173 9.35 4.21 10.71
N VAL A 174 10.42 3.62 11.20
CA VAL A 174 11.79 4.10 11.04
C VAL A 174 12.66 2.98 10.48
N ASN A 175 13.56 3.35 9.57
CA ASN A 175 14.62 2.49 9.04
C ASN A 175 15.96 3.19 9.20
N TYR A 176 16.98 2.44 9.64
CA TYR A 176 18.37 2.87 9.68
C TYR A 176 19.24 1.95 8.85
N ASP A 177 19.96 2.48 7.88
CA ASP A 177 20.82 1.76 6.94
C ASP A 177 22.29 1.82 7.36
N LEU A 178 22.87 0.68 7.75
CA LEU A 178 24.29 0.54 8.01
C LEU A 178 24.97 -0.01 6.76
N PHE A 179 25.74 0.84 6.05
CA PHE A 179 26.48 0.44 4.87
C PHE A 179 27.79 -0.26 5.24
N ILE A 180 28.02 -1.43 4.64
CA ILE A 180 29.19 -2.28 4.91
C ILE A 180 30.14 -2.21 3.70
N LYS A 181 31.37 -1.79 3.93
CA LYS A 181 32.37 -1.61 2.85
C LYS A 181 32.98 -2.92 2.36
N LYS A 182 33.09 -3.92 3.24
CA LYS A 182 33.74 -5.22 2.94
C LYS A 182 32.91 -6.35 3.54
N GLY A 183 32.79 -7.48 2.84
CA GLY A 183 32.09 -8.67 3.32
C GLY A 183 30.98 -9.11 2.38
N LEU A 184 30.18 -10.04 2.86
CA LEU A 184 29.06 -10.68 2.14
C LEU A 184 27.88 -9.69 1.96
N PHE A 185 27.64 -8.86 2.96
CA PHE A 185 26.56 -7.89 2.96
C PHE A 185 27.03 -6.53 2.46
N ARG A 186 26.24 -5.89 1.64
CA ARG A 186 26.40 -4.50 1.20
C ARG A 186 25.84 -3.53 2.22
N LYS A 187 24.75 -3.92 2.86
CA LYS A 187 23.98 -3.09 3.79
C LYS A 187 23.21 -3.97 4.79
N ILE A 188 23.12 -3.50 6.02
CA ILE A 188 22.22 -4.03 7.04
C ILE A 188 21.25 -2.91 7.42
N SER A 189 19.96 -3.14 7.31
CA SER A 189 18.92 -2.18 7.68
C SER A 189 18.24 -2.64 8.98
N PHE A 190 18.08 -1.73 9.94
CA PHE A 190 17.33 -1.95 11.18
C PHE A 190 15.99 -1.22 11.09
N LEU A 191 14.91 -1.92 11.39
CA LEU A 191 13.55 -1.43 11.14
C LEU A 191 12.67 -1.57 12.39
N GLY A 192 11.85 -0.55 12.62
CA GLY A 192 10.80 -0.57 13.62
C GLY A 192 9.53 0.08 13.07
N ARG A 193 8.36 -0.58 13.24
CA ARG A 193 7.07 -0.08 12.76
C ARG A 193 5.99 -0.26 13.81
N TYR A 194 5.09 0.70 13.88
CA TYR A 194 3.81 0.61 14.56
C TYR A 194 2.69 0.79 13.54
N ASP A 195 1.70 -0.10 13.57
CA ASP A 195 0.47 -0.02 12.79
C ASP A 195 -0.74 -0.12 13.70
N SER A 196 -1.82 0.56 13.36
CA SER A 196 -3.13 0.40 14.01
C SER A 196 -4.26 0.55 13.00
N MET A 197 -5.40 -0.09 13.27
CA MET A 197 -6.63 0.07 12.52
C MET A 197 -7.84 -0.16 13.42
N GLY A 198 -8.95 0.52 13.11
CA GLY A 198 -10.25 0.24 13.71
C GLY A 198 -10.98 -0.94 13.03
N ASP A 199 -12.11 -1.35 13.60
CA ASP A 199 -13.03 -2.30 12.96
C ASP A 199 -13.47 -1.74 11.61
N HIS A 200 -13.37 -2.53 10.54
CA HIS A 200 -13.80 -2.05 9.23
C HIS A 200 -14.58 -3.08 8.43
N SER A 201 -15.40 -2.58 7.52
CA SER A 201 -16.06 -3.35 6.48
C SER A 201 -15.41 -3.06 5.12
N ASN A 202 -15.31 -4.08 4.27
CA ASN A 202 -14.92 -3.92 2.86
C ASN A 202 -16.14 -3.62 1.95
N GLY A 203 -17.32 -3.35 2.54
CA GLY A 203 -18.56 -3.05 1.83
C GLY A 203 -19.48 -4.23 1.62
N ASN A 204 -19.11 -5.41 2.11
CA ASN A 204 -19.99 -6.58 2.08
C ASN A 204 -21.14 -6.41 3.07
N ALA A 205 -22.34 -6.77 2.61
CA ALA A 205 -23.57 -6.73 3.41
C ALA A 205 -24.08 -8.16 3.67
N ASP A 206 -24.79 -8.33 4.78
CA ASP A 206 -25.56 -9.53 5.08
C ASP A 206 -26.86 -9.62 4.25
N GLU A 207 -27.66 -10.64 4.50
CA GLU A 207 -28.95 -10.87 3.82
C GLU A 207 -29.93 -9.71 4.02
N ASP A 208 -29.86 -9.02 5.15
CA ASP A 208 -30.67 -7.85 5.50
C ASP A 208 -30.11 -6.55 4.90
N GLY A 209 -28.97 -6.60 4.23
CA GLY A 209 -28.30 -5.45 3.61
C GLY A 209 -27.49 -4.59 4.59
N LYS A 210 -27.23 -5.09 5.81
CA LYS A 210 -26.39 -4.44 6.81
C LYS A 210 -24.94 -4.81 6.61
N LEU A 211 -24.03 -3.81 6.62
CA LEU A 211 -22.60 -4.05 6.54
C LEU A 211 -22.10 -4.78 7.79
N TYR A 212 -21.21 -5.73 7.60
CA TYR A 212 -20.58 -6.46 8.70
C TYR A 212 -19.08 -6.16 8.76
N ILE A 213 -18.47 -6.40 9.93
CA ILE A 213 -17.03 -6.25 10.14
C ILE A 213 -16.33 -7.36 9.35
N THR A 214 -15.45 -6.97 8.43
CA THR A 214 -14.61 -7.91 7.68
C THR A 214 -13.25 -8.11 8.32
N ASP A 215 -12.76 -7.08 9.03
CA ASP A 215 -11.53 -7.13 9.82
C ASP A 215 -11.71 -6.34 11.13
N TYR A 216 -11.29 -6.95 12.23
CA TYR A 216 -11.39 -6.38 13.57
C TYR A 216 -10.24 -5.43 13.88
N SER A 217 -10.54 -4.47 14.76
CA SER A 217 -9.58 -3.52 15.34
C SER A 217 -8.37 -4.24 15.93
N ARG A 218 -7.20 -3.75 15.59
CA ARG A 218 -5.93 -4.26 16.12
C ARG A 218 -4.78 -3.28 15.95
N GLN A 219 -3.74 -3.54 16.73
CA GLN A 219 -2.47 -2.86 16.63
C GLN A 219 -1.37 -3.89 16.36
N ARG A 220 -0.29 -3.45 15.73
CA ARG A 220 0.89 -4.27 15.50
C ARG A 220 2.16 -3.47 15.70
N VAL A 221 3.12 -4.06 16.42
CA VAL A 221 4.49 -3.60 16.48
C VAL A 221 5.35 -4.58 15.71
N THR A 222 6.16 -4.08 14.77
CA THR A 222 7.08 -4.89 13.99
C THR A 222 8.50 -4.42 14.22
N GLY A 223 9.39 -5.31 14.64
CA GLY A 223 10.83 -5.10 14.64
C GLY A 223 11.48 -5.95 13.57
N GLY A 224 12.54 -5.46 12.92
CA GLY A 224 13.16 -6.24 11.86
C GLY A 224 14.56 -5.83 11.47
N VAL A 225 15.19 -6.74 10.72
CA VAL A 225 16.49 -6.54 10.08
C VAL A 225 16.41 -6.98 8.64
N THR A 226 16.96 -6.18 7.72
CA THR A 226 17.15 -6.57 6.32
C THR A 226 18.64 -6.68 6.03
N LEU A 227 19.04 -7.84 5.52
CA LEU A 227 20.40 -8.12 5.06
C LEU A 227 20.44 -8.00 3.54
N SER A 228 21.07 -6.96 3.02
CA SER A 228 21.22 -6.72 1.57
C SER A 228 22.54 -7.31 1.09
N PHE A 229 22.44 -8.28 0.20
CA PHE A 229 23.59 -8.97 -0.37
C PHE A 229 24.21 -8.23 -1.56
N GLY A 230 25.41 -8.52 -1.81
CA GLY A 230 26.45 -8.24 -2.74
C GLY A 230 26.22 -7.55 -4.09
N LYS A 231 27.23 -7.66 -4.95
CA LYS A 231 27.35 -6.86 -6.19
C LYS A 231 26.93 -7.61 -7.46
N ALA A 232 26.91 -8.94 -7.43
CA ALA A 232 26.64 -9.75 -8.63
C ALA A 232 25.13 -9.94 -8.90
N PHE A 233 24.32 -10.05 -7.85
CA PHE A 233 22.86 -10.02 -7.90
C PHE A 233 22.33 -9.30 -6.66
N GLN A 234 21.21 -8.64 -6.82
CA GLN A 234 20.60 -7.89 -5.73
C GLN A 234 19.61 -8.82 -4.99
N ALA A 235 19.98 -9.22 -3.78
CA ALA A 235 19.10 -9.98 -2.91
C ALA A 235 18.99 -9.29 -1.55
N ASP A 236 17.79 -9.27 -1.01
CA ASP A 236 17.48 -8.77 0.31
C ASP A 236 16.81 -9.90 1.11
N LEU A 237 17.40 -10.28 2.25
CA LEU A 237 16.79 -11.18 3.22
C LEU A 237 16.17 -10.33 4.33
N ARG A 238 14.84 -10.31 4.41
CA ARG A 238 14.06 -9.59 5.42
C ARG A 238 13.68 -10.53 6.54
N LEU A 239 14.01 -10.16 7.77
CA LEU A 239 13.70 -10.89 8.99
C LEU A 239 12.87 -9.97 9.88
N ASN A 240 11.58 -10.26 10.05
CA ASN A 240 10.68 -9.43 10.82
C ASN A 240 10.01 -10.25 11.93
N TYR A 241 9.89 -9.68 13.11
CA TYR A 241 9.01 -10.17 14.16
C TYR A 241 7.83 -9.22 14.31
N GLU A 242 6.61 -9.75 14.22
CA GLU A 242 5.36 -9.01 14.32
C GLU A 242 4.64 -9.40 15.61
N LYS A 243 4.43 -8.43 16.49
CA LYS A 243 3.66 -8.54 17.72
C LYS A 243 2.30 -7.88 17.52
N TYR A 244 1.22 -8.64 17.72
CA TYR A 244 -0.15 -8.17 17.54
C TYR A 244 -0.84 -7.93 18.88
N PHE A 245 -1.69 -6.92 18.92
CA PHE A 245 -2.51 -6.56 20.07
C PHE A 245 -3.97 -6.41 19.61
N TYR A 246 -4.86 -7.15 20.24
CA TYR A 246 -6.30 -7.16 19.97
C TYR A 246 -7.07 -6.79 21.21
N ASP A 247 -8.18 -6.06 21.08
CA ASP A 247 -9.12 -5.84 22.16
C ASP A 247 -9.77 -7.14 22.61
N LYS A 248 -10.01 -8.07 21.64
CA LYS A 248 -10.55 -9.41 21.86
C LYS A 248 -9.75 -10.43 21.07
N LEU A 249 -8.87 -11.16 21.77
CA LEU A 249 -8.00 -12.15 21.14
C LEU A 249 -8.75 -13.27 20.40
N SER A 250 -9.98 -13.61 20.84
CA SER A 250 -10.82 -14.62 20.19
C SER A 250 -11.23 -14.28 18.75
N LEU A 251 -11.04 -13.03 18.33
CA LEU A 251 -11.36 -12.56 16.97
C LEU A 251 -10.13 -12.54 16.05
N ALA A 252 -8.94 -12.85 16.59
CA ALA A 252 -7.70 -12.86 15.82
C ALA A 252 -7.67 -14.03 14.83
N LYS A 253 -7.44 -13.71 13.55
CA LYS A 253 -7.16 -14.73 12.52
C LYS A 253 -5.81 -15.36 12.82
N GLU A 254 -5.63 -16.68 12.57
CA GLU A 254 -4.36 -17.38 12.81
C GLU A 254 -3.18 -16.72 12.09
N SER A 255 -3.39 -16.25 10.86
CA SER A 255 -2.35 -15.56 10.05
C SER A 255 -1.96 -14.18 10.58
N GLU A 256 -2.70 -13.64 11.55
CA GLU A 256 -2.54 -12.28 12.09
C GLU A 256 -2.31 -12.30 13.60
N GLN A 257 -1.63 -13.34 14.08
CA GLN A 257 -1.10 -13.47 15.44
C GLN A 257 0.42 -13.20 15.44
N ASP A 258 0.99 -13.19 16.62
CA ASP A 258 2.44 -13.03 16.82
C ASP A 258 3.21 -14.01 15.94
N LYS A 259 4.12 -13.48 15.13
CA LYS A 259 4.85 -14.31 14.17
C LYS A 259 6.22 -13.76 13.82
N PHE A 260 7.09 -14.68 13.44
CA PHE A 260 8.33 -14.38 12.75
C PHE A 260 8.12 -14.57 11.23
N VAL A 261 8.55 -13.58 10.45
CA VAL A 261 8.43 -13.60 8.98
C VAL A 261 9.82 -13.50 8.38
N MET A 262 10.14 -14.42 7.48
CA MET A 262 11.35 -14.39 6.67
C MET A 262 10.97 -14.33 5.19
N GLU A 263 11.53 -13.35 4.48
CA GLU A 263 11.33 -13.15 3.05
C GLU A 263 12.66 -12.99 2.35
N LEU A 264 12.87 -13.72 1.26
CA LEU A 264 14.00 -13.53 0.36
C LEU A 264 13.51 -12.86 -0.93
N MET A 265 13.96 -11.65 -1.17
CA MET A 265 13.69 -10.89 -2.40
C MET A 265 14.91 -10.90 -3.29
N VAL A 266 14.79 -11.38 -4.53
CA VAL A 266 15.87 -11.40 -5.51
C VAL A 266 15.48 -10.56 -6.72
N ARG A 267 16.43 -9.77 -7.21
CA ARG A 267 16.26 -8.91 -8.40
C ARG A 267 17.35 -9.26 -9.42
N PHE A 268 16.92 -9.52 -10.64
CA PHE A 268 17.77 -9.86 -11.78
C PHE A 268 17.94 -8.69 -12.73
#